data_74a2a4733fdf733f6eb57dbbdf8e3723
#
_entry.id   74a2a4733fdf733f6eb57dbbdf8e3723
#
_cell.length_a   1.000
_cell.length_b   1.000
_cell.length_c   1.000
_cell.angle_alpha   90.00
_cell.angle_beta   90.00
_cell.angle_gamma   90.00
#
_symmetry.space_group_name_H-M   'P 1'
#
loop_
_entity.id
_entity.type
_entity.pdbx_description
1 polymer ?
#
loop_
_entity_poly.entity_id
_entity_poly.type
_entity_poly.pdbx_seq_one_letter_code
_entity_poly.pdbx_strand_id
1 'polypeptide(L)'
;MYHRKSLTVKQNLACILVPRVLKSCVLCVIGNTKMSATRKATIRRRSVGENVWLAQEAAQSHLPVRDIPYEVLPSEEAVGRAMLDEIQQAAAAKDGPLVIVILGGRGGQALHRLLGAMAKTSDHDALFSRLQVFTQDALAPMRMDNGLSFVRDFERLLGDDFFRKVKSFTSIRTDAHDLETELVSYIERLESLGGIDLFFLGLGPEAGGASHLAYIKPGSGATYNDVAGLIPISASILEHHINKFKAGGTAVTEADEAECRAAKHILTLGPAAILGARRIVQSIVDAGTAPAKVESYRQLLNTKIADDAETRQTQFDQNPGLWLRVHPNVRSLILPNVIPENLNGEVEQVRKRGLPPPSV
;
A
#
# COMPACT_ATOMS: atom_id res chain seq x y z
N MET A 1 15.65 24.12 52.28
CA MET A 1 14.57 24.13 53.29
C MET A 1 13.25 24.30 52.58
N TYR A 2 12.44 23.31 52.60
CA TYR A 2 10.98 23.23 52.73
C TYR A 2 10.44 21.89 52.17
N HIS A 3 10.13 21.09 53.04
CA HIS A 3 9.18 20.02 53.32
C HIS A 3 8.36 19.36 52.18
N ARG A 4 8.58 18.02 52.14
CA ARG A 4 7.66 17.00 51.63
C ARG A 4 6.42 16.92 52.52
N LYS A 5 5.22 16.74 51.93
CA LYS A 5 4.07 16.13 52.63
C LYS A 5 3.54 14.99 51.75
N SER A 6 3.62 13.79 52.30
CA SER A 6 2.96 12.58 51.90
C SER A 6 1.51 12.57 52.39
N LEU A 7 0.57 12.17 51.58
CA LEU A 7 -0.79 11.85 52.01
C LEU A 7 -1.10 10.39 51.62
N THR A 8 -1.23 9.59 52.68
CA THR A 8 -1.67 8.20 52.66
C THR A 8 -3.20 8.22 52.79
N VAL A 9 -3.93 7.55 51.91
CA VAL A 9 -5.38 7.30 52.09
C VAL A 9 -5.60 5.82 52.30
N LYS A 10 -6.19 5.51 53.47
CA LYS A 10 -6.56 4.19 53.91
C LYS A 10 -7.83 3.70 53.21
N GLN A 11 -7.81 2.44 52.83
CA GLN A 11 -8.98 1.67 52.40
C GLN A 11 -9.80 1.26 53.64
N ASN A 12 -11.11 1.46 53.59
CA ASN A 12 -12.05 0.82 54.51
C ASN A 12 -12.96 -0.12 53.74
N LEU A 13 -12.83 -1.42 53.99
CA LEU A 13 -13.80 -2.44 53.61
C LEU A 13 -14.97 -2.39 54.61
N ALA A 14 -16.20 -2.36 54.15
CA ALA A 14 -17.40 -2.68 54.92
C ALA A 14 -18.13 -3.85 54.26
N CYS A 15 -18.10 -5.00 54.90
CA CYS A 15 -18.97 -6.14 54.61
C CYS A 15 -20.37 -5.88 55.15
N ILE A 16 -21.41 -6.02 54.33
CA ILE A 16 -22.80 -6.15 54.78
C ILE A 16 -23.34 -7.49 54.28
N LEU A 17 -23.65 -8.37 55.21
CA LEU A 17 -24.40 -9.62 55.04
C LEU A 17 -25.91 -9.33 55.12
N VAL A 18 -26.72 -9.83 54.19
CA VAL A 18 -28.18 -10.02 54.37
C VAL A 18 -28.65 -11.25 53.54
N PRO A 19 -29.70 -11.98 53.96
CA PRO A 19 -29.80 -13.44 53.81
C PRO A 19 -30.65 -13.95 52.63
N ARG A 20 -30.53 -15.27 52.44
CA ARG A 20 -31.25 -16.13 51.51
C ARG A 20 -32.78 -16.01 51.59
N VAL A 21 -33.47 -15.94 50.43
CA VAL A 21 -34.76 -16.58 50.16
C VAL A 21 -34.78 -17.18 48.78
N LEU A 22 -35.39 -18.34 48.67
CA LEU A 22 -35.44 -19.30 47.59
C LEU A 22 -36.44 -18.95 46.43
N LYS A 23 -36.13 -19.56 45.28
CA LYS A 23 -37.00 -20.10 44.21
C LYS A 23 -37.35 -19.18 43.05
N SER A 24 -36.84 -19.43 41.85
CA SER A 24 -37.48 -20.13 40.72
C SER A 24 -36.61 -20.09 39.46
N CYS A 25 -36.56 -21.20 38.73
CA CYS A 25 -35.89 -21.42 37.45
C CYS A 25 -36.26 -20.36 36.39
N VAL A 26 -35.23 -19.74 35.81
CA VAL A 26 -35.27 -19.31 34.44
C VAL A 26 -33.93 -19.73 33.82
N LEU A 27 -33.99 -20.65 32.86
CA LEU A 27 -32.83 -21.05 32.03
C LEU A 27 -32.40 -19.84 31.23
N CYS A 28 -31.40 -19.11 31.67
CA CYS A 28 -30.65 -18.20 30.83
C CYS A 28 -29.61 -19.03 30.09
N VAL A 29 -29.87 -19.31 28.82
CA VAL A 29 -28.87 -19.79 27.86
C VAL A 29 -27.88 -18.63 27.66
N ILE A 30 -26.83 -18.62 28.46
CA ILE A 30 -25.67 -17.78 28.16
C ILE A 30 -24.97 -18.44 27.01
N GLY A 31 -25.25 -17.93 25.82
CA GLY A 31 -24.48 -18.23 24.63
C GLY A 31 -23.02 -17.82 24.89
N ASN A 32 -22.18 -18.81 25.16
CA ASN A 32 -20.73 -18.67 25.13
C ASN A 32 -20.34 -18.35 23.67
N THR A 33 -20.40 -17.09 23.29
CA THR A 33 -19.69 -16.61 22.13
C THR A 33 -18.21 -16.65 22.51
N LYS A 34 -17.58 -17.80 22.25
CA LYS A 34 -16.12 -17.89 22.22
C LYS A 34 -15.66 -16.81 21.26
N MET A 35 -15.11 -15.71 21.80
CA MET A 35 -14.28 -14.81 21.01
C MET A 35 -13.21 -15.68 20.35
N SER A 36 -13.34 -15.82 19.05
CA SER A 36 -12.30 -16.44 18.22
C SER A 36 -11.02 -15.66 18.50
N ALA A 37 -10.10 -16.28 19.21
CA ALA A 37 -8.74 -15.79 19.30
C ALA A 37 -8.23 -15.72 17.86
N THR A 38 -8.11 -14.51 17.33
CA THR A 38 -7.50 -14.25 16.03
C THR A 38 -6.12 -14.88 16.11
N ARG A 39 -5.93 -16.00 15.40
CA ARG A 39 -4.60 -16.62 15.28
C ARG A 39 -3.71 -15.54 14.67
N LYS A 40 -2.74 -15.05 15.44
CA LYS A 40 -1.65 -14.24 14.88
C LYS A 40 -1.00 -15.09 13.80
N ALA A 41 -1.04 -14.61 12.57
CA ALA A 41 -0.33 -15.27 11.48
C ALA A 41 1.15 -15.32 11.86
N THR A 42 1.74 -16.50 11.85
CA THR A 42 3.17 -16.65 12.11
C THR A 42 3.89 -16.28 10.83
N ILE A 43 4.60 -15.17 10.84
CA ILE A 43 5.47 -14.77 9.71
C ILE A 43 6.66 -15.72 9.69
N ARG A 44 6.89 -16.39 8.55
CA ARG A 44 8.01 -17.29 8.33
C ARG A 44 8.95 -16.73 7.28
N ARG A 45 10.25 -16.89 7.50
CA ARG A 45 11.26 -16.59 6.51
C ARG A 45 11.31 -17.67 5.44
N ARG A 46 11.34 -17.26 4.16
CA ARG A 46 11.55 -18.10 2.99
C ARG A 46 12.63 -17.45 2.11
N SER A 47 13.59 -18.22 1.63
CA SER A 47 14.62 -17.74 0.73
C SER A 47 14.49 -18.43 -0.64
N VAL A 48 14.66 -17.63 -1.70
CA VAL A 48 14.70 -18.09 -3.09
C VAL A 48 15.90 -17.43 -3.76
N GLY A 49 16.96 -18.16 -3.94
CA GLY A 49 18.25 -17.58 -4.34
C GLY A 49 18.72 -16.54 -3.31
N GLU A 50 18.93 -15.32 -3.77
CA GLU A 50 19.31 -14.18 -2.91
C GLU A 50 18.11 -13.42 -2.33
N ASN A 51 16.88 -13.75 -2.77
CA ASN A 51 15.68 -13.09 -2.28
C ASN A 51 15.27 -13.66 -0.93
N VAL A 52 14.90 -12.79 0.01
CA VAL A 52 14.31 -13.15 1.30
C VAL A 52 12.87 -12.66 1.33
N TRP A 53 11.95 -13.59 1.59
CA TRP A 53 10.54 -13.30 1.71
C TRP A 53 10.04 -13.61 3.13
N LEU A 54 9.20 -12.75 3.65
CA LEU A 54 8.42 -12.97 4.86
C LEU A 54 7.05 -13.47 4.42
N ALA A 55 6.67 -14.68 4.83
CA ALA A 55 5.44 -15.34 4.38
C ALA A 55 4.52 -15.68 5.55
N GLN A 56 3.21 -15.56 5.34
CA GLN A 56 2.20 -16.10 6.26
C GLN A 56 1.90 -17.55 5.93
N GLU A 57 1.33 -18.28 6.92
CA GLU A 57 0.86 -19.64 6.71
C GLU A 57 -0.38 -19.66 5.80
N ALA A 58 -0.25 -20.45 4.76
CA ALA A 58 -1.27 -20.87 3.79
C ALA A 58 -2.57 -20.04 3.68
N ALA A 59 -2.64 -19.24 2.64
CA ALA A 59 -3.89 -18.76 2.11
C ALA A 59 -4.14 -19.32 0.71
N GLN A 60 -5.37 -19.22 0.26
CA GLN A 60 -6.01 -19.86 -0.88
C GLN A 60 -5.16 -19.93 -2.16
N SER A 61 -5.07 -21.11 -2.73
CA SER A 61 -4.37 -21.39 -3.99
C SER A 61 -5.15 -21.03 -5.27
N HIS A 62 -6.42 -20.64 -5.17
CA HIS A 62 -7.26 -20.45 -6.36
C HIS A 62 -8.06 -19.15 -6.30
N LEU A 63 -7.51 -18.08 -6.89
CA LEU A 63 -8.19 -16.80 -7.04
C LEU A 63 -8.71 -16.66 -8.48
N PRO A 64 -9.97 -16.23 -8.69
CA PRO A 64 -10.52 -16.01 -10.02
C PRO A 64 -9.81 -14.85 -10.71
N VAL A 65 -9.46 -15.05 -11.97
CA VAL A 65 -8.92 -13.98 -12.83
C VAL A 65 -10.04 -13.01 -13.20
N ARG A 66 -9.73 -11.72 -13.18
CA ARG A 66 -10.68 -10.63 -13.46
C ARG A 66 -10.06 -9.62 -14.41
N ASP A 67 -10.92 -8.90 -15.10
CA ASP A 67 -10.51 -7.70 -15.83
C ASP A 67 -10.32 -6.53 -14.85
N ILE A 68 -9.37 -5.67 -15.17
CA ILE A 68 -9.13 -4.45 -14.39
C ILE A 68 -9.92 -3.31 -15.05
N PRO A 69 -10.98 -2.79 -14.41
CA PRO A 69 -11.66 -1.60 -14.91
C PRO A 69 -10.70 -0.39 -14.85
N TYR A 70 -10.77 0.46 -15.86
CA TYR A 70 -9.97 1.68 -15.91
C TYR A 70 -10.81 2.91 -16.25
N GLU A 71 -10.34 4.05 -15.79
CA GLU A 71 -10.90 5.36 -16.07
C GLU A 71 -9.85 6.24 -16.71
N VAL A 72 -10.21 6.86 -17.85
CA VAL A 72 -9.34 7.79 -18.56
C VAL A 72 -9.62 9.20 -18.07
N LEU A 73 -8.62 9.85 -17.52
CA LEU A 73 -8.70 11.17 -16.93
C LEU A 73 -7.86 12.18 -17.71
N PRO A 74 -8.30 13.45 -17.80
CA PRO A 74 -7.69 14.42 -18.70
C PRO A 74 -6.32 14.93 -18.26
N SER A 75 -5.97 14.81 -16.96
CA SER A 75 -4.72 15.32 -16.41
C SER A 75 -4.26 14.59 -15.15
N GLU A 76 -3.00 14.78 -14.77
CA GLU A 76 -2.44 14.24 -13.51
C GLU A 76 -3.22 14.77 -12.29
N GLU A 77 -3.66 16.02 -12.31
CA GLU A 77 -4.46 16.62 -11.26
C GLU A 77 -5.84 15.95 -11.15
N ALA A 78 -6.44 15.59 -12.27
CA ALA A 78 -7.71 14.83 -12.29
C ALA A 78 -7.51 13.42 -11.70
N VAL A 79 -6.39 12.75 -12.02
CA VAL A 79 -6.02 11.48 -11.38
C VAL A 79 -5.84 11.66 -9.88
N GLY A 80 -5.11 12.69 -9.44
CA GLY A 80 -4.93 12.99 -8.03
C GLY A 80 -6.25 13.25 -7.28
N ARG A 81 -7.19 13.95 -7.90
CA ARG A 81 -8.55 14.15 -7.33
C ARG A 81 -9.31 12.83 -7.23
N ALA A 82 -9.31 12.02 -8.28
CA ALA A 82 -9.96 10.71 -8.25
C ALA A 82 -9.36 9.78 -7.18
N MET A 83 -8.05 9.84 -6.94
CA MET A 83 -7.41 9.12 -5.83
C MET A 83 -7.85 9.68 -4.46
N LEU A 84 -8.02 10.99 -4.33
CA LEU A 84 -8.54 11.61 -3.11
C LEU A 84 -9.98 11.20 -2.85
N ASP A 85 -10.82 11.17 -3.88
CA ASP A 85 -12.21 10.70 -3.79
C ASP A 85 -12.29 9.26 -3.27
N GLU A 86 -11.35 8.39 -3.64
CA GLU A 86 -11.24 7.04 -3.08
C GLU A 86 -10.96 7.04 -1.56
N ILE A 87 -10.09 7.94 -1.09
CA ILE A 87 -9.82 8.10 0.35
C ILE A 87 -11.10 8.58 1.07
N GLN A 88 -11.79 9.56 0.51
CA GLN A 88 -13.00 10.11 1.10
C GLN A 88 -14.14 9.08 1.13
N GLN A 89 -14.34 8.31 0.05
CA GLN A 89 -15.31 7.22 -0.01
C GLN A 89 -14.99 6.12 1.01
N ALA A 90 -13.73 5.69 1.12
CA ALA A 90 -13.31 4.71 2.11
C ALA A 90 -13.52 5.22 3.54
N ALA A 91 -13.26 6.52 3.79
CA ALA A 91 -13.50 7.14 5.08
C ALA A 91 -14.98 7.25 5.42
N ALA A 92 -15.86 7.48 4.44
CA ALA A 92 -17.31 7.50 4.63
C ALA A 92 -17.90 6.10 4.87
N ALA A 93 -17.30 5.06 4.28
CA ALA A 93 -17.77 3.68 4.39
C ALA A 93 -17.31 2.95 5.65
N LYS A 94 -16.43 3.55 6.46
CA LYS A 94 -15.83 2.89 7.63
C LYS A 94 -15.67 3.87 8.79
N ASP A 95 -16.08 3.47 9.96
CA ASP A 95 -15.76 4.17 11.19
C ASP A 95 -14.34 3.81 11.70
N GLY A 96 -13.74 4.72 12.49
CA GLY A 96 -12.44 4.50 13.11
C GLY A 96 -11.24 4.70 12.17
N PRO A 97 -10.11 4.03 12.43
CA PRO A 97 -8.87 4.21 11.67
C PRO A 97 -9.02 3.79 10.21
N LEU A 98 -8.42 4.57 9.30
CA LEU A 98 -8.34 4.28 7.88
C LEU A 98 -6.88 4.02 7.51
N VAL A 99 -6.56 2.79 7.12
CA VAL A 99 -5.20 2.36 6.77
C VAL A 99 -5.01 2.49 5.27
N ILE A 100 -4.11 3.38 4.86
CA ILE A 100 -3.78 3.59 3.46
C ILE A 100 -2.30 3.32 3.20
N VAL A 101 -2.00 2.69 2.08
CA VAL A 101 -0.64 2.55 1.56
C VAL A 101 -0.49 3.49 0.37
N ILE A 102 0.48 4.39 0.42
CA ILE A 102 0.73 5.36 -0.64
C ILE A 102 1.92 4.96 -1.49
N LEU A 103 1.85 5.31 -2.79
CA LEU A 103 2.93 5.07 -3.74
C LEU A 103 3.90 6.24 -3.76
N GLY A 104 5.18 5.94 -3.95
CA GLY A 104 6.19 6.94 -4.26
C GLY A 104 6.22 7.32 -5.74
N GLY A 105 6.90 8.43 -6.04
CA GLY A 105 7.14 8.89 -7.40
C GLY A 105 5.90 9.50 -8.09
N ARG A 106 6.02 9.72 -9.42
CA ARG A 106 5.12 10.61 -10.17
C ARG A 106 3.64 10.22 -10.09
N GLY A 107 3.32 8.93 -10.05
CA GLY A 107 1.94 8.45 -9.96
C GLY A 107 1.17 8.94 -8.74
N GLY A 108 1.88 9.25 -7.63
CA GLY A 108 1.28 9.75 -6.38
C GLY A 108 1.35 11.26 -6.20
N GLN A 109 2.19 11.98 -6.94
CA GLN A 109 2.52 13.37 -6.64
C GLN A 109 1.32 14.31 -6.64
N ALA A 110 0.36 14.12 -7.55
CA ALA A 110 -0.84 14.96 -7.59
C ALA A 110 -1.70 14.76 -6.33
N LEU A 111 -1.91 13.52 -5.89
CA LEU A 111 -2.57 13.22 -4.62
C LEU A 111 -1.82 13.82 -3.43
N HIS A 112 -0.49 13.66 -3.39
CA HIS A 112 0.31 14.15 -2.26
C HIS A 112 0.23 15.68 -2.14
N ARG A 113 0.30 16.41 -3.26
CA ARG A 113 0.10 17.88 -3.26
C ARG A 113 -1.29 18.26 -2.77
N LEU A 114 -2.34 17.54 -3.17
CA LEU A 114 -3.70 17.79 -2.70
C LEU A 114 -3.82 17.58 -1.18
N LEU A 115 -3.34 16.45 -0.68
CA LEU A 115 -3.33 16.16 0.76
C LEU A 115 -2.54 17.21 1.56
N GLY A 116 -1.37 17.62 1.06
CA GLY A 116 -0.58 18.68 1.66
C GLY A 116 -1.28 20.05 1.67
N ALA A 117 -2.00 20.38 0.60
CA ALA A 117 -2.80 21.62 0.54
C ALA A 117 -3.98 21.58 1.51
N MET A 118 -4.71 20.45 1.57
CA MET A 118 -5.84 20.24 2.50
C MET A 118 -5.39 20.29 3.96
N ALA A 119 -4.19 19.83 4.27
CA ALA A 119 -3.66 19.84 5.63
C ALA A 119 -3.39 21.27 6.18
N LYS A 120 -3.30 22.29 5.33
CA LYS A 120 -3.08 23.68 5.75
C LYS A 120 -4.30 24.33 6.40
N THR A 121 -5.49 23.75 6.23
CA THR A 121 -6.73 24.22 6.86
C THR A 121 -7.26 23.21 7.86
N SER A 122 -8.21 23.59 8.72
CA SER A 122 -8.84 22.67 9.69
C SER A 122 -10.03 21.88 9.11
N ASP A 123 -10.45 22.17 7.88
CA ASP A 123 -11.68 21.60 7.31
C ASP A 123 -11.65 20.09 7.17
N HIS A 124 -10.45 19.52 7.13
CA HIS A 124 -10.21 18.08 6.91
C HIS A 124 -9.57 17.38 8.12
N ASP A 125 -9.49 18.01 9.28
CA ASP A 125 -8.83 17.45 10.47
C ASP A 125 -9.49 16.14 10.92
N ALA A 126 -10.82 16.04 10.79
CA ALA A 126 -11.55 14.79 11.09
C ALA A 126 -11.10 13.61 10.20
N LEU A 127 -10.80 13.85 8.93
CA LEU A 127 -10.25 12.84 8.02
C LEU A 127 -8.82 12.49 8.43
N PHE A 128 -7.95 13.51 8.56
CA PHE A 128 -6.53 13.28 8.84
C PHE A 128 -6.29 12.55 10.17
N SER A 129 -7.06 12.88 11.21
CA SER A 129 -6.95 12.23 12.53
C SER A 129 -7.25 10.72 12.51
N ARG A 130 -7.83 10.21 11.42
CA ARG A 130 -8.12 8.78 11.21
C ARG A 130 -7.10 8.09 10.32
N LEU A 131 -6.33 8.84 9.51
CA LEU A 131 -5.39 8.26 8.53
C LEU A 131 -4.19 7.63 9.22
N GLN A 132 -3.99 6.34 8.96
CA GLN A 132 -2.80 5.57 9.25
C GLN A 132 -2.10 5.32 7.92
N VAL A 133 -1.04 6.06 7.64
CA VAL A 133 -0.38 6.08 6.33
C VAL A 133 0.85 5.20 6.34
N PHE A 134 0.98 4.34 5.33
CA PHE A 134 2.11 3.43 5.12
C PHE A 134 2.73 3.66 3.73
N THR A 135 4.01 3.31 3.56
CA THR A 135 4.69 3.30 2.26
C THR A 135 4.74 1.89 1.70
N GLN A 136 4.92 1.72 0.39
CA GLN A 136 4.85 0.38 -0.22
C GLN A 136 6.20 -0.30 -0.39
N ASP A 137 7.27 0.48 -0.58
CA ASP A 137 8.61 -0.01 -0.92
C ASP A 137 9.68 1.04 -0.62
N ALA A 138 10.94 0.62 -0.58
CA ALA A 138 12.10 1.49 -0.41
C ALA A 138 13.39 0.81 -0.87
N LEU A 139 14.42 1.60 -1.19
CA LEU A 139 15.78 1.12 -1.49
C LEU A 139 16.63 1.14 -0.21
N ALA A 140 17.43 0.10 0.01
CA ALA A 140 18.23 -0.06 1.21
C ALA A 140 19.61 -0.76 0.95
N PRO A 141 20.63 -0.53 1.82
CA PRO A 141 20.64 0.49 2.87
C PRO A 141 20.72 1.90 2.29
N MET A 142 20.04 2.86 2.91
CA MET A 142 20.08 4.27 2.53
C MET A 142 19.56 5.10 3.70
N ARG A 143 20.14 6.27 3.96
CA ARG A 143 19.62 7.20 4.98
C ARG A 143 18.19 7.62 4.67
N MET A 144 17.36 7.78 5.70
CA MET A 144 15.97 8.19 5.55
C MET A 144 15.84 9.61 4.98
N ASP A 145 16.83 10.48 5.23
CA ASP A 145 16.89 11.85 4.74
C ASP A 145 17.65 12.02 3.41
N ASN A 146 18.05 10.92 2.75
CA ASN A 146 18.65 10.96 1.42
C ASN A 146 17.68 11.57 0.41
N GLY A 147 18.16 12.49 -0.45
CA GLY A 147 17.34 13.16 -1.46
C GLY A 147 16.64 12.23 -2.44
N LEU A 148 17.11 10.98 -2.57
CA LEU A 148 16.50 9.92 -3.39
C LEU A 148 15.60 8.97 -2.58
N SER A 149 15.39 9.23 -1.28
CA SER A 149 14.43 8.47 -0.46
C SER A 149 12.99 8.87 -0.80
N PHE A 150 12.08 7.89 -0.87
CA PHE A 150 10.65 8.19 -0.97
C PHE A 150 10.15 9.04 0.19
N VAL A 151 10.71 8.87 1.39
CA VAL A 151 10.33 9.67 2.57
C VAL A 151 10.56 11.15 2.32
N ARG A 152 11.69 11.54 1.73
CA ARG A 152 11.97 12.95 1.39
C ARG A 152 11.02 13.50 0.33
N ASP A 153 10.62 12.68 -0.65
CA ASP A 153 9.62 13.11 -1.63
C ASP A 153 8.24 13.29 -0.98
N PHE A 154 7.86 12.41 -0.06
CA PHE A 154 6.63 12.58 0.74
C PHE A 154 6.67 13.83 1.60
N GLU A 155 7.76 14.08 2.33
CA GLU A 155 7.93 15.29 3.15
C GLU A 155 7.79 16.57 2.32
N ARG A 156 8.45 16.60 1.15
CA ARG A 156 8.40 17.73 0.23
C ARG A 156 7.00 18.04 -0.29
N LEU A 157 6.21 16.99 -0.60
CA LEU A 157 4.90 17.12 -1.24
C LEU A 157 3.74 17.25 -0.25
N LEU A 158 3.79 16.50 0.85
CA LEU A 158 2.76 16.47 1.87
C LEU A 158 2.90 17.64 2.87
N GLY A 159 4.14 18.03 3.18
CA GLY A 159 4.47 19.12 4.11
C GLY A 159 4.18 18.81 5.58
N ASP A 160 4.75 19.62 6.47
CA ASP A 160 4.72 19.42 7.93
C ASP A 160 3.30 19.39 8.52
N ASP A 161 2.38 20.17 7.95
CA ASP A 161 0.99 20.20 8.41
C ASP A 161 0.32 18.84 8.27
N PHE A 162 0.57 18.13 7.18
CA PHE A 162 0.05 16.78 6.97
C PHE A 162 0.57 15.82 8.03
N PHE A 163 1.90 15.79 8.24
CA PHE A 163 2.52 14.87 9.22
C PHE A 163 2.07 15.14 10.66
N ARG A 164 1.74 16.40 11.00
CA ARG A 164 1.19 16.73 12.32
C ARG A 164 -0.25 16.30 12.50
N LYS A 165 -1.05 16.21 11.43
CA LYS A 165 -2.49 15.97 11.47
C LYS A 165 -2.87 14.51 11.30
N VAL A 166 -2.11 13.75 10.52
CA VAL A 166 -2.39 12.32 10.34
C VAL A 166 -2.18 11.55 11.63
N LYS A 167 -2.98 10.52 11.83
CA LYS A 167 -2.88 9.65 13.01
C LYS A 167 -1.50 9.02 13.14
N SER A 168 -0.95 8.55 12.02
CA SER A 168 0.45 8.10 11.93
C SER A 168 0.91 8.07 10.48
N PHE A 169 2.22 8.24 10.29
CA PHE A 169 2.92 7.96 9.04
C PHE A 169 4.04 6.95 9.34
N THR A 170 3.96 5.79 8.73
CA THR A 170 4.90 4.68 8.93
C THR A 170 5.59 4.37 7.62
N SER A 171 6.86 4.73 7.50
CA SER A 171 7.71 4.38 6.38
C SER A 171 8.51 3.12 6.66
N ILE A 172 8.88 2.39 5.61
CA ILE A 172 9.87 1.32 5.72
C ILE A 172 11.23 1.95 6.07
N ARG A 173 11.87 1.49 7.15
CA ARG A 173 13.18 1.96 7.59
C ARG A 173 14.28 1.36 6.71
N THR A 174 15.07 2.22 6.10
CA THR A 174 16.15 1.83 5.17
C THR A 174 17.55 2.01 5.73
N ASP A 175 17.67 2.71 6.86
CA ASP A 175 18.90 3.00 7.59
C ASP A 175 19.17 2.07 8.77
N ALA A 176 18.34 1.06 8.97
CA ALA A 176 18.49 0.10 10.06
C ALA A 176 19.66 -0.86 9.82
N HIS A 177 20.29 -1.28 10.91
CA HIS A 177 21.37 -2.28 10.88
C HIS A 177 20.83 -3.65 10.44
N ASP A 178 19.63 -4.01 10.87
CA ASP A 178 18.92 -5.25 10.52
C ASP A 178 17.63 -4.91 9.77
N LEU A 179 17.71 -4.89 8.46
CA LEU A 179 16.61 -4.57 7.56
C LEU A 179 15.47 -5.61 7.60
N GLU A 180 15.80 -6.87 7.89
CA GLU A 180 14.80 -7.95 7.97
C GLU A 180 13.94 -7.77 9.23
N THR A 181 14.55 -7.53 10.37
CA THR A 181 13.84 -7.27 11.64
C THR A 181 12.96 -6.02 11.53
N GLU A 182 13.45 -4.96 10.91
CA GLU A 182 12.65 -3.76 10.67
C GLU A 182 11.46 -4.02 9.76
N LEU A 183 11.65 -4.82 8.71
CA LEU A 183 10.56 -5.18 7.81
C LEU A 183 9.50 -6.04 8.52
N VAL A 184 9.90 -6.96 9.40
CA VAL A 184 8.99 -7.73 10.28
C VAL A 184 8.19 -6.77 11.16
N SER A 185 8.85 -5.84 11.84
CA SER A 185 8.19 -4.87 12.72
C SER A 185 7.19 -3.98 11.96
N TYR A 186 7.55 -3.60 10.72
CA TYR A 186 6.68 -2.85 9.82
C TYR A 186 5.39 -3.64 9.48
N ILE A 187 5.52 -4.92 9.14
CA ILE A 187 4.39 -5.79 8.82
C ILE A 187 3.53 -6.04 10.07
N GLU A 188 4.11 -6.32 11.22
CA GLU A 188 3.37 -6.49 12.48
C GLU A 188 2.57 -5.23 12.84
N ARG A 189 3.15 -4.05 12.60
CA ARG A 189 2.44 -2.78 12.77
C ARG A 189 1.24 -2.68 11.84
N LEU A 190 1.40 -3.01 10.55
CA LEU A 190 0.33 -2.99 9.57
C LEU A 190 -0.79 -3.98 9.93
N GLU A 191 -0.44 -5.21 10.29
CA GLU A 191 -1.40 -6.25 10.70
C GLU A 191 -2.16 -5.88 11.98
N SER A 192 -1.49 -5.22 12.94
CA SER A 192 -2.12 -4.77 14.20
C SER A 192 -3.28 -3.78 13.98
N LEU A 193 -3.34 -3.14 12.81
CA LEU A 193 -4.39 -2.20 12.43
C LEU A 193 -5.55 -2.86 11.66
N GLY A 194 -5.49 -4.17 11.45
CA GLY A 194 -6.53 -4.94 10.76
C GLY A 194 -6.40 -4.95 9.23
N GLY A 195 -5.19 -4.67 8.73
CA GLY A 195 -4.87 -4.72 7.30
C GLY A 195 -5.11 -3.38 6.57
N ILE A 196 -5.03 -3.42 5.25
CA ILE A 196 -5.04 -2.26 4.37
C ILE A 196 -6.46 -1.98 3.85
N ASP A 197 -6.94 -0.77 4.04
CA ASP A 197 -8.22 -0.33 3.46
C ASP A 197 -8.04 0.10 2.01
N LEU A 198 -6.99 0.87 1.71
CA LEU A 198 -6.71 1.41 0.38
C LEU A 198 -5.22 1.27 0.04
N PHE A 199 -4.95 0.65 -1.10
CA PHE A 199 -3.60 0.52 -1.63
C PHE A 199 -3.46 1.29 -2.93
N PHE A 200 -2.62 2.32 -2.96
CA PHE A 200 -2.31 3.06 -4.16
C PHE A 200 -1.04 2.51 -4.82
N LEU A 201 -1.12 2.21 -6.12
CA LEU A 201 -0.03 1.65 -6.91
C LEU A 201 0.30 2.51 -8.13
N GLY A 202 1.56 2.47 -8.56
CA GLY A 202 1.96 2.87 -9.90
C GLY A 202 1.99 1.69 -10.87
N LEU A 203 2.52 1.93 -12.05
CA LEU A 203 2.93 0.91 -13.01
C LEU A 203 4.42 1.10 -13.32
N GLY A 204 5.23 0.13 -12.99
CA GLY A 204 6.65 0.13 -13.32
C GLY A 204 6.91 -0.83 -14.49
N PRO A 205 7.36 -0.30 -15.66
CA PRO A 205 7.62 -1.13 -16.81
C PRO A 205 8.90 -1.94 -16.64
N GLU A 206 8.87 -3.17 -17.14
CA GLU A 206 9.99 -4.08 -17.20
C GLU A 206 10.26 -4.54 -18.64
N ALA A 207 11.38 -5.22 -18.84
CA ALA A 207 11.75 -5.74 -20.14
C ALA A 207 10.67 -6.67 -20.73
N GLY A 208 10.51 -6.65 -22.05
CA GLY A 208 9.54 -7.50 -22.75
C GLY A 208 8.08 -7.12 -22.52
N GLY A 209 7.80 -5.92 -21.97
CA GLY A 209 6.43 -5.47 -21.70
C GLY A 209 5.87 -5.99 -20.38
N ALA A 210 6.64 -6.68 -19.57
CA ALA A 210 6.25 -7.02 -18.22
C ALA A 210 6.16 -5.78 -17.31
N SER A 211 5.65 -5.93 -16.12
CA SER A 211 5.61 -4.87 -15.10
C SER A 211 5.93 -5.43 -13.72
N HIS A 212 6.63 -4.65 -12.90
CA HIS A 212 6.74 -4.98 -11.50
C HIS A 212 5.47 -4.60 -10.73
N LEU A 213 5.23 -5.23 -9.59
CA LEU A 213 4.17 -4.89 -8.64
C LEU A 213 4.82 -4.31 -7.39
N ALA A 214 4.49 -3.08 -7.00
CA ALA A 214 5.34 -2.32 -6.10
C ALA A 214 6.78 -2.38 -6.65
N TYR A 215 7.75 -2.92 -5.92
CA TYR A 215 9.06 -3.23 -6.48
C TYR A 215 9.36 -4.73 -6.58
N ILE A 216 8.32 -5.57 -6.57
CA ILE A 216 8.45 -7.00 -6.91
C ILE A 216 8.75 -7.11 -8.40
N LYS A 217 10.00 -7.42 -8.74
CA LYS A 217 10.47 -7.53 -10.14
C LYS A 217 10.28 -8.93 -10.70
N PRO A 218 10.28 -9.10 -12.03
CA PRO A 218 10.31 -10.42 -12.66
C PRO A 218 11.46 -11.29 -12.13
N GLY A 219 11.20 -12.58 -11.94
CA GLY A 219 12.17 -13.56 -11.43
C GLY A 219 12.49 -13.41 -9.95
N SER A 220 11.71 -12.69 -9.17
CA SER A 220 11.91 -12.55 -7.72
C SER A 220 11.43 -13.75 -6.91
N GLY A 221 10.71 -14.67 -7.52
CA GLY A 221 10.14 -15.85 -6.87
C GLY A 221 9.07 -15.54 -5.82
N ALA A 222 8.42 -14.36 -5.91
CA ALA A 222 7.32 -14.00 -5.03
C ALA A 222 6.13 -14.94 -5.20
N THR A 223 5.52 -15.34 -4.09
CA THR A 223 4.32 -16.17 -4.06
C THR A 223 3.16 -15.47 -3.36
N TYR A 224 1.96 -16.01 -3.52
CA TYR A 224 0.75 -15.47 -2.90
C TYR A 224 0.85 -15.28 -1.38
N ASN A 225 1.66 -16.09 -0.69
CA ASN A 225 1.78 -16.04 0.77
C ASN A 225 2.80 -15.01 1.27
N ASP A 226 3.56 -14.39 0.39
CA ASP A 226 4.61 -13.46 0.79
C ASP A 226 4.03 -12.10 1.14
N VAL A 227 4.18 -11.67 2.39
CA VAL A 227 3.68 -10.39 2.91
C VAL A 227 4.64 -9.24 2.66
N ALA A 228 5.94 -9.52 2.63
CA ALA A 228 6.99 -8.55 2.34
C ALA A 228 8.25 -9.25 1.85
N GLY A 229 9.11 -8.52 1.15
CA GLY A 229 10.37 -9.04 0.61
C GLY A 229 11.54 -8.09 0.79
N LEU A 230 12.71 -8.69 1.03
CA LEU A 230 14.04 -8.10 0.91
C LEU A 230 14.69 -8.74 -0.32
N ILE A 231 14.75 -8.02 -1.43
CA ILE A 231 15.20 -8.56 -2.72
C ILE A 231 16.35 -7.72 -3.29
N PRO A 232 17.31 -8.33 -4.02
CA PRO A 232 18.38 -7.58 -4.65
C PRO A 232 17.86 -6.55 -5.66
N ILE A 233 18.42 -5.36 -5.63
CA ILE A 233 18.10 -4.32 -6.61
C ILE A 233 18.72 -4.65 -7.96
N SER A 234 17.97 -4.42 -9.07
CA SER A 234 18.52 -4.47 -10.42
C SER A 234 19.06 -3.11 -10.84
N ALA A 235 20.07 -3.12 -11.73
CA ALA A 235 20.63 -1.88 -12.27
C ALA A 235 19.55 -1.03 -12.98
N SER A 236 18.61 -1.67 -13.68
CA SER A 236 17.52 -0.99 -14.38
C SER A 236 16.59 -0.25 -13.41
N ILE A 237 16.20 -0.88 -12.31
CA ILE A 237 15.37 -0.26 -11.27
C ILE A 237 16.11 0.90 -10.61
N LEU A 238 17.40 0.72 -10.29
CA LEU A 238 18.23 1.76 -9.67
C LEU A 238 18.34 3.00 -10.55
N GLU A 239 18.72 2.83 -11.82
CA GLU A 239 18.81 3.95 -12.77
C GLU A 239 17.44 4.61 -13.01
N HIS A 240 16.38 3.82 -13.15
CA HIS A 240 15.04 4.36 -13.27
C HIS A 240 14.64 5.20 -12.05
N HIS A 241 14.93 4.71 -10.84
CA HIS A 241 14.66 5.41 -9.59
C HIS A 241 15.37 6.76 -9.53
N ILE A 242 16.69 6.78 -9.75
CA ILE A 242 17.50 8.00 -9.72
C ILE A 242 17.01 9.03 -10.74
N ASN A 243 16.82 8.60 -11.99
CA ASN A 243 16.40 9.48 -13.08
C ASN A 243 15.01 10.06 -12.84
N LYS A 244 14.09 9.26 -12.30
CA LYS A 244 12.72 9.66 -11.99
C LYS A 244 12.65 10.72 -10.88
N PHE A 245 13.46 10.57 -9.82
CA PHE A 245 13.54 11.56 -8.75
C PHE A 245 14.13 12.88 -9.23
N LYS A 246 15.21 12.84 -10.00
CA LYS A 246 15.81 14.04 -10.61
C LYS A 246 14.81 14.75 -11.54
N ALA A 247 14.13 14.00 -12.40
CA ALA A 247 13.10 14.56 -13.29
C ALA A 247 11.88 15.10 -12.52
N GLY A 248 11.59 14.57 -11.33
CA GLY A 248 10.52 15.02 -10.44
C GLY A 248 10.83 16.30 -9.66
N GLY A 249 12.02 16.90 -9.87
CA GLY A 249 12.43 18.14 -9.22
C GLY A 249 12.93 17.98 -7.79
N THR A 250 13.32 16.76 -7.40
CA THR A 250 13.96 16.52 -6.10
C THR A 250 15.39 17.06 -6.12
N ALA A 251 15.76 17.81 -5.10
CA ALA A 251 17.15 18.22 -4.89
C ALA A 251 17.97 17.01 -4.45
N VAL A 252 18.97 16.64 -5.25
CA VAL A 252 19.83 15.48 -5.04
C VAL A 252 21.27 15.94 -5.07
N THR A 253 22.01 15.66 -4.01
CA THR A 253 23.47 15.90 -3.96
C THR A 253 24.23 14.73 -4.59
N GLU A 254 25.51 14.93 -4.92
CA GLU A 254 26.37 13.83 -5.37
C GLU A 254 26.51 12.73 -4.30
N ALA A 255 26.55 13.12 -3.02
CA ALA A 255 26.60 12.19 -1.91
C ALA A 255 25.32 11.35 -1.79
N ASP A 256 24.14 11.96 -1.99
CA ASP A 256 22.87 11.24 -2.02
C ASP A 256 22.82 10.22 -3.16
N GLU A 257 23.27 10.62 -4.35
CA GLU A 257 23.30 9.70 -5.50
C GLU A 257 24.30 8.56 -5.28
N ALA A 258 25.50 8.85 -4.75
CA ALA A 258 26.50 7.83 -4.45
C ALA A 258 25.98 6.81 -3.42
N GLU A 259 25.30 7.26 -2.38
CA GLU A 259 24.68 6.39 -1.38
C GLU A 259 23.56 5.55 -2.00
N CYS A 260 22.67 6.15 -2.80
CA CYS A 260 21.60 5.44 -3.49
C CYS A 260 22.16 4.37 -4.46
N ARG A 261 23.24 4.67 -5.18
CA ARG A 261 23.95 3.70 -6.04
C ARG A 261 24.61 2.57 -5.26
N ALA A 262 24.91 2.77 -3.99
CA ALA A 262 25.43 1.74 -3.09
C ALA A 262 24.33 0.86 -2.47
N ALA A 263 23.05 1.20 -2.65
CA ALA A 263 21.94 0.39 -2.19
C ALA A 263 22.00 -1.00 -2.84
N LYS A 264 21.71 -2.03 -2.06
CA LYS A 264 21.82 -3.43 -2.48
C LYS A 264 20.47 -4.12 -2.59
N HIS A 265 19.48 -3.61 -1.87
CA HIS A 265 18.21 -4.28 -1.69
C HIS A 265 17.04 -3.33 -1.95
N ILE A 266 15.95 -3.95 -2.33
CA ILE A 266 14.60 -3.38 -2.28
C ILE A 266 13.89 -4.02 -1.09
N LEU A 267 13.30 -3.20 -0.24
CA LEU A 267 12.30 -3.59 0.75
C LEU A 267 10.93 -3.32 0.13
N THR A 268 10.06 -4.31 0.03
CA THR A 268 8.75 -4.16 -0.62
C THR A 268 7.67 -4.95 0.07
N LEU A 269 6.45 -4.43 0.06
CA LEU A 269 5.28 -5.24 0.37
C LEU A 269 5.13 -6.36 -0.67
N GLY A 270 4.73 -7.53 -0.20
CA GLY A 270 4.55 -8.74 -1.01
C GLY A 270 3.12 -8.92 -1.51
N PRO A 271 2.89 -9.94 -2.38
CA PRO A 271 1.57 -10.20 -2.92
C PRO A 271 0.49 -10.40 -1.85
N ALA A 272 0.78 -11.09 -0.74
CA ALA A 272 -0.19 -11.31 0.33
C ALA A 272 -0.68 -9.99 0.95
N ALA A 273 0.21 -9.04 1.23
CA ALA A 273 -0.17 -7.74 1.78
C ALA A 273 -0.93 -6.89 0.77
N ILE A 274 -0.47 -6.87 -0.50
CA ILE A 274 -1.10 -6.08 -1.58
C ILE A 274 -2.50 -6.63 -1.88
N LEU A 275 -2.62 -7.94 -2.10
CA LEU A 275 -3.90 -8.59 -2.41
C LEU A 275 -4.84 -8.69 -1.20
N GLY A 276 -4.31 -8.51 0.00
CA GLY A 276 -5.09 -8.39 1.24
C GLY A 276 -5.75 -7.03 1.43
N ALA A 277 -5.42 -6.04 0.63
CA ALA A 277 -6.06 -4.73 0.68
C ALA A 277 -7.54 -4.83 0.29
N ARG A 278 -8.40 -4.01 0.90
CA ARG A 278 -9.85 -3.99 0.55
C ARG A 278 -10.09 -3.42 -0.84
N ARG A 279 -9.25 -2.47 -1.24
CA ARG A 279 -9.29 -1.84 -2.56
C ARG A 279 -7.90 -1.45 -3.01
N ILE A 280 -7.61 -1.63 -4.30
CA ILE A 280 -6.39 -1.21 -4.97
C ILE A 280 -6.74 -0.17 -6.04
N VAL A 281 -6.02 0.95 -6.03
CA VAL A 281 -6.14 2.02 -7.04
C VAL A 281 -4.79 2.20 -7.72
N GLN A 282 -4.72 1.86 -8.99
CA GLN A 282 -3.52 2.03 -9.80
C GLN A 282 -3.55 3.37 -10.52
N SER A 283 -2.45 4.14 -10.43
CA SER A 283 -2.28 5.43 -11.10
C SER A 283 -1.18 5.32 -12.16
N ILE A 284 -1.50 5.66 -13.43
CA ILE A 284 -0.57 5.62 -14.56
C ILE A 284 -0.61 6.95 -15.29
N VAL A 285 0.30 7.86 -14.95
CA VAL A 285 0.28 9.26 -15.42
C VAL A 285 1.51 9.67 -16.23
N ASP A 286 2.53 8.85 -16.30
CA ASP A 286 3.83 9.24 -16.84
C ASP A 286 4.25 8.47 -18.11
N ALA A 287 3.30 7.94 -18.88
CA ALA A 287 3.57 7.24 -20.13
C ALA A 287 4.28 8.13 -21.18
N GLY A 288 4.07 9.44 -21.13
CA GLY A 288 4.77 10.39 -22.02
C GLY A 288 6.29 10.46 -21.75
N THR A 289 6.73 10.23 -20.52
CA THR A 289 8.16 10.19 -20.13
C THR A 289 8.70 8.77 -19.96
N ALA A 290 7.80 7.77 -19.91
CA ALA A 290 8.13 6.35 -19.83
C ALA A 290 7.24 5.53 -20.78
N PRO A 291 7.48 5.60 -22.13
CA PRO A 291 6.61 4.98 -23.15
C PRO A 291 6.43 3.46 -22.98
N ALA A 292 7.42 2.78 -22.39
CA ALA A 292 7.32 1.34 -22.10
C ALA A 292 6.10 0.98 -21.22
N LYS A 293 5.55 1.93 -20.47
CA LYS A 293 4.33 1.72 -19.68
C LYS A 293 3.10 1.39 -20.51
N VAL A 294 3.00 1.90 -21.72
CA VAL A 294 1.90 1.59 -22.65
C VAL A 294 1.87 0.09 -22.95
N GLU A 295 3.03 -0.47 -23.32
CA GLU A 295 3.15 -1.89 -23.60
C GLU A 295 2.94 -2.75 -22.34
N SER A 296 3.54 -2.34 -21.21
CA SER A 296 3.35 -3.08 -19.95
C SER A 296 1.88 -3.07 -19.51
N TYR A 297 1.17 -1.96 -19.69
CA TYR A 297 -0.26 -1.87 -19.37
C TYR A 297 -1.10 -2.71 -20.32
N ARG A 298 -0.78 -2.71 -21.61
CA ARG A 298 -1.43 -3.56 -22.62
C ARG A 298 -1.28 -5.05 -22.24
N GLN A 299 -0.09 -5.48 -21.85
CA GLN A 299 0.14 -6.87 -21.41
C GLN A 299 -0.59 -7.18 -20.10
N LEU A 300 -0.59 -6.24 -19.13
CA LEU A 300 -1.36 -6.40 -17.90
C LEU A 300 -2.84 -6.68 -18.18
N LEU A 301 -3.44 -5.97 -19.14
CA LEU A 301 -4.87 -6.12 -19.46
C LEU A 301 -5.16 -7.40 -20.27
N ASN A 302 -4.29 -7.76 -21.22
CA ASN A 302 -4.61 -8.73 -22.27
C ASN A 302 -3.96 -10.11 -22.07
N THR A 303 -3.00 -10.27 -21.14
CA THR A 303 -2.37 -11.57 -20.90
C THR A 303 -3.41 -12.59 -20.44
N LYS A 304 -3.53 -13.70 -21.17
CA LYS A 304 -4.32 -14.82 -20.74
C LYS A 304 -3.60 -15.56 -19.59
N ILE A 305 -4.14 -15.45 -18.40
CA ILE A 305 -3.61 -16.10 -17.20
C ILE A 305 -4.06 -17.58 -17.21
N ALA A 306 -3.13 -18.50 -16.99
CA ALA A 306 -3.38 -19.94 -16.98
C ALA A 306 -4.30 -20.36 -15.83
N ASP A 307 -5.04 -21.44 -16.03
CA ASP A 307 -5.90 -22.02 -15.00
C ASP A 307 -5.12 -22.92 -14.03
N ASP A 308 -4.08 -23.60 -14.51
CA ASP A 308 -3.24 -24.41 -13.65
C ASP A 308 -2.30 -23.55 -12.78
N ALA A 309 -2.08 -24.00 -11.55
CA ALA A 309 -1.39 -23.22 -10.53
C ALA A 309 0.10 -23.00 -10.82
N GLU A 310 0.77 -23.97 -11.45
CA GLU A 310 2.22 -23.91 -11.72
C GLU A 310 2.53 -22.92 -12.85
N THR A 311 1.82 -23.02 -13.97
CA THR A 311 1.96 -22.08 -15.09
C THR A 311 1.57 -20.66 -14.65
N ARG A 312 0.47 -20.54 -13.89
CA ARG A 312 0.02 -19.26 -13.33
C ARG A 312 1.08 -18.62 -12.43
N GLN A 313 1.69 -19.38 -11.52
CA GLN A 313 2.76 -18.87 -10.66
C GLN A 313 3.97 -18.42 -11.49
N THR A 314 4.32 -19.18 -12.54
CA THR A 314 5.38 -18.82 -13.48
C THR A 314 5.05 -17.49 -14.20
N GLN A 315 3.82 -17.31 -14.67
CA GLN A 315 3.38 -16.05 -15.30
C GLN A 315 3.46 -14.86 -14.33
N PHE A 316 3.06 -15.06 -13.08
CA PHE A 316 3.15 -14.02 -12.05
C PHE A 316 4.60 -13.68 -11.68
N ASP A 317 5.49 -14.65 -11.66
CA ASP A 317 6.91 -14.41 -11.44
C ASP A 317 7.57 -13.70 -12.63
N GLN A 318 7.15 -14.01 -13.86
CA GLN A 318 7.65 -13.34 -15.07
C GLN A 318 7.06 -11.94 -15.28
N ASN A 319 5.84 -11.69 -14.80
CA ASN A 319 5.14 -10.41 -14.88
C ASN A 319 4.34 -10.16 -13.60
N PRO A 320 5.00 -9.66 -12.54
CA PRO A 320 4.35 -9.46 -11.23
C PRO A 320 3.13 -8.55 -11.26
N GLY A 321 3.04 -7.63 -12.21
CA GLY A 321 1.82 -6.80 -12.37
C GLY A 321 0.56 -7.62 -12.58
N LEU A 322 0.65 -8.83 -13.13
CA LEU A 322 -0.49 -9.72 -13.35
C LEU A 322 -1.19 -10.16 -12.05
N TRP A 323 -0.53 -10.06 -10.89
CA TRP A 323 -1.18 -10.28 -9.59
C TRP A 323 -2.43 -9.40 -9.40
N LEU A 324 -2.46 -8.21 -9.99
CA LEU A 324 -3.64 -7.34 -9.91
C LEU A 324 -4.90 -7.97 -10.52
N ARG A 325 -4.73 -8.87 -11.51
CA ARG A 325 -5.84 -9.56 -12.18
C ARG A 325 -6.57 -10.60 -11.31
N VAL A 326 -6.04 -10.91 -10.13
CA VAL A 326 -6.70 -11.83 -9.17
C VAL A 326 -7.25 -11.12 -7.93
N HIS A 327 -7.13 -9.80 -7.85
CA HIS A 327 -7.74 -9.02 -6.77
C HIS A 327 -9.19 -8.63 -7.13
N PRO A 328 -10.15 -8.77 -6.19
CA PRO A 328 -11.57 -8.53 -6.50
C PRO A 328 -11.94 -7.08 -6.72
N ASN A 329 -11.15 -6.13 -6.25
CA ASN A 329 -11.49 -4.71 -6.22
C ASN A 329 -10.29 -3.83 -6.62
N VAL A 330 -9.89 -3.91 -7.88
CA VAL A 330 -8.85 -3.06 -8.49
C VAL A 330 -9.50 -2.11 -9.50
N ARG A 331 -9.00 -0.88 -9.59
CA ARG A 331 -9.25 0.00 -10.73
C ARG A 331 -7.97 0.75 -11.13
N SER A 332 -7.84 1.07 -12.40
CA SER A 332 -6.77 1.92 -12.92
C SER A 332 -7.28 3.31 -13.28
N LEU A 333 -6.55 4.33 -12.85
CA LEU A 333 -6.73 5.73 -13.23
C LEU A 333 -5.60 6.10 -14.19
N ILE A 334 -5.93 6.43 -15.43
CA ILE A 334 -4.94 6.55 -16.50
C ILE A 334 -5.11 7.84 -17.30
N LEU A 335 -4.02 8.33 -17.88
CA LEU A 335 -4.07 9.40 -18.85
C LEU A 335 -4.35 8.86 -20.28
N PRO A 336 -4.86 9.69 -21.20
CA PRO A 336 -5.19 9.25 -22.56
C PRO A 336 -4.04 8.60 -23.32
N ASN A 337 -2.79 9.01 -23.06
CA ASN A 337 -1.59 8.47 -23.69
C ASN A 337 -1.13 7.10 -23.16
N VAL A 338 -1.82 6.54 -22.17
CA VAL A 338 -1.58 5.19 -21.64
C VAL A 338 -2.33 4.12 -22.43
N ILE A 339 -3.41 4.51 -23.13
CA ILE A 339 -4.24 3.56 -23.86
C ILE A 339 -3.51 3.14 -25.15
N PRO A 340 -3.31 1.83 -25.37
CA PRO A 340 -2.79 1.34 -26.63
C PRO A 340 -3.72 1.73 -27.79
N GLU A 341 -3.16 2.11 -28.94
CA GLU A 341 -3.93 2.59 -30.10
C GLU A 341 -5.01 1.59 -30.58
N ASN A 342 -4.74 0.30 -30.43
CA ASN A 342 -5.68 -0.77 -30.80
C ASN A 342 -6.91 -0.88 -29.89
N LEU A 343 -6.90 -0.29 -28.70
CA LEU A 343 -8.04 -0.24 -27.77
C LEU A 343 -8.86 1.06 -27.92
N ASN A 344 -8.38 2.05 -28.65
CA ASN A 344 -9.08 3.33 -28.82
C ASN A 344 -10.47 3.16 -29.48
N GLY A 345 -10.65 2.16 -30.35
CA GLY A 345 -11.94 1.85 -30.94
C GLY A 345 -12.99 1.30 -29.96
N GLU A 346 -12.56 0.56 -28.95
CA GLU A 346 -13.43 0.00 -27.91
C GLU A 346 -13.80 1.05 -26.85
N VAL A 347 -12.85 1.94 -26.50
CA VAL A 347 -13.08 3.05 -25.56
C VAL A 347 -14.14 4.01 -26.11
N GLU A 348 -14.14 4.28 -27.40
CA GLU A 348 -15.14 5.12 -28.04
C GLU A 348 -16.52 4.44 -28.06
N GLN A 349 -16.59 3.11 -28.16
CA GLN A 349 -17.83 2.35 -28.05
C GLN A 349 -18.37 2.31 -26.62
N VAL A 350 -17.52 2.22 -25.60
CA VAL A 350 -17.93 2.28 -24.18
C VAL A 350 -18.44 3.68 -23.83
N ARG A 351 -17.78 4.75 -24.32
CA ARG A 351 -18.31 6.13 -24.22
C ARG A 351 -19.68 6.30 -24.89
N LYS A 352 -19.90 5.66 -26.04
CA LYS A 352 -21.17 5.71 -26.78
C LYS A 352 -22.28 4.87 -26.13
N ARG A 353 -21.96 3.90 -25.26
CA ARG A 353 -22.94 3.06 -24.55
C ARG A 353 -23.47 3.66 -23.24
N GLY A 354 -23.12 4.91 -22.93
CA GLY A 354 -23.79 5.73 -21.94
C GLY A 354 -23.88 5.08 -20.56
N LEU A 355 -22.88 5.24 -19.71
CA LEU A 355 -23.14 5.23 -18.28
C LEU A 355 -23.92 6.51 -17.93
N PRO A 356 -24.98 6.43 -17.13
CA PRO A 356 -25.72 7.62 -16.71
C PRO A 356 -24.75 8.56 -15.95
N PRO A 357 -24.93 9.89 -16.10
CA PRO A 357 -24.15 10.84 -15.33
C PRO A 357 -24.39 10.60 -13.84
N PRO A 358 -23.40 10.81 -12.99
CA PRO A 358 -23.60 10.74 -11.55
C PRO A 358 -24.68 11.74 -11.17
N SER A 359 -25.70 11.27 -10.46
CA SER A 359 -26.73 12.12 -9.86
C SER A 359 -26.07 13.13 -8.92
N VAL A 360 -26.38 14.40 -9.16
CA VAL A 360 -25.98 15.59 -8.38
C VAL A 360 -26.45 15.49 -6.94
#